data_a3d70f89fe668e6305e77a2395dcc7ed
#
_entry.id   a3d70f89fe668e6305e77a2395dcc7ed
#
_cell.length_a   1.000
_cell.length_b   1.000
_cell.length_c   1.000
_cell.angle_alpha   90.00
_cell.angle_beta   90.00
_cell.angle_gamma   90.00
#
_symmetry.space_group_name_H-M   'P 1'
#
loop_
_entity.id
_entity.type
_entity.pdbx_description
1 polymer ?
#
loop_
_entity_poly.entity_id
_entity_poly.type
_entity_poly.pdbx_seq_one_letter_code
_entity_poly.pdbx_strand_id
1 'polypeptide(L)'
;LQMKSLIHPSTLFRHLINLYPPYLFTGIKVSSISRDFQHLQVDMKLTWYNRNYVGTHFGGSLFAMTDPWFMLMLMQILGKDYLVWDSKAAIDFIKPGKGKVSCHFNISEEMLTDIKQKTQSGNKFTPEYEVHILDQDGELVARVKKEIYIRKKKNS
;
A
#
# COMPACT_ATOMS: atom_id res chain seq x y z
N LEU A 1 18.63 -29.18 12.06
CA LEU A 1 19.02 -28.36 10.88
C LEU A 1 17.90 -27.39 10.57
N GLN A 2 18.02 -26.12 11.02
CA GLN A 2 17.11 -25.06 10.59
C GLN A 2 17.46 -24.74 9.12
N MET A 3 16.62 -25.17 8.20
CA MET A 3 16.67 -24.68 6.83
C MET A 3 16.36 -23.17 6.87
N LYS A 4 17.40 -22.33 6.81
CA LYS A 4 17.23 -20.89 6.55
C LYS A 4 16.51 -20.77 5.20
N SER A 5 15.32 -20.19 5.20
CA SER A 5 14.62 -19.86 3.96
C SER A 5 15.57 -19.06 3.06
N LEU A 6 15.88 -19.58 1.90
CA LEU A 6 16.74 -18.94 0.89
C LEU A 6 16.10 -17.66 0.32
N ILE A 7 14.80 -17.45 0.54
CA ILE A 7 14.02 -16.34 0.02
C ILE A 7 13.68 -15.39 1.17
N HIS A 8 13.99 -14.09 1.00
CA HIS A 8 13.63 -13.08 1.99
C HIS A 8 12.11 -12.96 2.12
N PRO A 9 11.56 -12.72 3.34
CA PRO A 9 10.12 -12.60 3.56
C PRO A 9 9.42 -11.58 2.66
N SER A 10 10.04 -10.42 2.39
CA SER A 10 9.48 -9.42 1.48
C SER A 10 9.38 -9.91 0.03
N THR A 11 10.33 -10.73 -0.43
CA THR A 11 10.29 -11.32 -1.76
C THR A 11 9.16 -12.35 -1.87
N LEU A 12 9.03 -13.23 -0.89
CA LEU A 12 7.93 -14.18 -0.82
C LEU A 12 6.57 -13.46 -0.77
N PHE A 13 6.45 -12.45 0.10
CA PHE A 13 5.27 -11.62 0.22
C PHE A 13 4.88 -10.98 -1.11
N ARG A 14 5.84 -10.39 -1.84
CA ARG A 14 5.60 -9.80 -3.17
C ARG A 14 5.04 -10.83 -4.17
N HIS A 15 5.56 -12.05 -4.18
CA HIS A 15 5.08 -13.08 -5.10
C HIS A 15 3.66 -13.53 -4.74
N LEU A 16 3.37 -13.73 -3.46
CA LEU A 16 2.05 -14.17 -3.00
C LEU A 16 0.97 -13.12 -3.24
N ILE A 17 1.26 -11.85 -2.94
CA ILE A 17 0.28 -10.78 -3.13
C ILE A 17 -0.04 -10.52 -4.61
N ASN A 18 0.90 -10.76 -5.51
CA ASN A 18 0.66 -10.66 -6.94
C ASN A 18 -0.23 -11.79 -7.50
N LEU A 19 -0.46 -12.85 -6.71
CA LEU A 19 -1.42 -13.91 -7.01
C LEU A 19 -2.79 -13.66 -6.33
N TYR A 20 -2.90 -12.63 -5.51
CA TYR A 20 -4.16 -12.26 -4.86
C TYR A 20 -5.21 -11.91 -5.90
N PRO A 21 -6.38 -12.60 -5.94
CA PRO A 21 -7.33 -12.47 -7.04
C PRO A 21 -7.76 -11.04 -7.39
N PRO A 22 -8.08 -10.13 -6.43
CA PRO A 22 -8.41 -8.75 -6.75
C PRO A 22 -7.32 -8.00 -7.53
N TYR A 23 -6.05 -8.33 -7.33
CA TYR A 23 -4.92 -7.73 -8.03
C TYR A 23 -4.64 -8.41 -9.36
N LEU A 24 -4.61 -9.75 -9.33
CA LEU A 24 -4.36 -10.56 -10.51
C LEU A 24 -5.36 -10.23 -11.63
N PHE A 25 -6.67 -10.17 -11.31
CA PHE A 25 -7.72 -9.93 -12.30
C PHE A 25 -7.91 -8.45 -12.66
N THR A 26 -7.32 -7.51 -11.93
CA THR A 26 -7.31 -6.08 -12.28
C THR A 26 -6.01 -5.63 -12.93
N GLY A 27 -4.98 -6.50 -12.98
CA GLY A 27 -3.65 -6.16 -13.50
C GLY A 27 -2.82 -5.29 -12.56
N ILE A 28 -3.20 -5.20 -11.29
CA ILE A 28 -2.41 -4.55 -10.25
C ILE A 28 -1.23 -5.44 -9.89
N LYS A 29 -0.04 -4.86 -9.81
CA LYS A 29 1.19 -5.60 -9.54
C LYS A 29 2.11 -4.85 -8.59
N VAL A 30 2.53 -5.50 -7.51
CA VAL A 30 3.65 -5.03 -6.70
C VAL A 30 4.94 -5.30 -7.45
N SER A 31 5.57 -4.25 -7.96
CA SER A 31 6.81 -4.34 -8.74
C SER A 31 8.04 -4.42 -7.87
N SER A 32 8.04 -3.72 -6.74
CA SER A 32 9.14 -3.77 -5.77
C SER A 32 8.65 -3.64 -4.33
N ILE A 33 9.40 -4.22 -3.41
CA ILE A 33 9.25 -4.03 -1.96
C ILE A 33 10.62 -4.18 -1.31
N SER A 34 10.97 -3.24 -0.45
CA SER A 34 12.24 -3.27 0.29
C SER A 34 12.24 -4.36 1.37
N ARG A 35 13.45 -4.77 1.80
CA ARG A 35 13.59 -5.83 2.81
C ARG A 35 13.03 -5.43 4.18
N ASP A 36 13.10 -4.15 4.50
CA ASP A 36 12.57 -3.54 5.74
C ASP A 36 11.08 -3.20 5.68
N PHE A 37 10.42 -3.43 4.52
CA PHE A 37 9.05 -3.05 4.26
C PHE A 37 8.76 -1.54 4.32
N GLN A 38 9.78 -0.69 4.27
CA GLN A 38 9.61 0.76 4.30
C GLN A 38 9.32 1.38 2.93
N HIS A 39 9.65 0.69 1.83
CA HIS A 39 9.41 1.15 0.46
C HIS A 39 8.68 0.09 -0.35
N LEU A 40 7.65 0.51 -1.07
CA LEU A 40 6.86 -0.36 -1.92
C LEU A 40 6.39 0.39 -3.16
N GLN A 41 6.45 -0.27 -4.31
CA GLN A 41 5.92 0.26 -5.58
C GLN A 41 4.85 -0.67 -6.14
N VAL A 42 3.75 -0.09 -6.55
CA VAL A 42 2.65 -0.76 -7.23
C VAL A 42 2.48 -0.16 -8.62
N ASP A 43 2.37 -1.01 -9.60
CA ASP A 43 2.15 -0.66 -11.01
C ASP A 43 0.83 -1.25 -11.50
N MET A 44 0.19 -0.57 -12.44
CA MET A 44 -0.95 -1.11 -13.18
C MET A 44 -0.89 -0.61 -14.62
N LYS A 45 -0.88 -1.56 -15.58
CA LYS A 45 -0.90 -1.24 -17.00
C LYS A 45 -2.34 -1.22 -17.52
N LEU A 46 -2.69 -0.23 -18.31
CA LEU A 46 -4.00 -0.18 -18.97
C LEU A 46 -4.17 -1.34 -19.96
N THR A 47 -5.22 -2.10 -19.77
CA THR A 47 -5.58 -3.27 -20.59
C THR A 47 -7.06 -3.25 -20.91
N TRP A 48 -7.52 -4.17 -21.77
CA TRP A 48 -8.94 -4.24 -22.13
C TRP A 48 -9.86 -4.60 -20.95
N TYR A 49 -9.38 -5.31 -19.95
CA TYR A 49 -10.18 -5.78 -18.81
C TYR A 49 -10.19 -4.84 -17.59
N ASN A 50 -9.31 -3.82 -17.55
CA ASN A 50 -9.27 -2.84 -16.46
C ASN A 50 -9.56 -1.40 -16.91
N ARG A 51 -9.93 -1.20 -18.17
CA ARG A 51 -10.38 0.10 -18.66
C ARG A 51 -11.86 0.34 -18.39
N ASN A 52 -12.20 1.60 -18.20
CA ASN A 52 -13.59 2.04 -18.09
C ASN A 52 -14.23 2.26 -19.48
N TYR A 53 -15.50 2.67 -19.48
CA TYR A 53 -16.27 2.90 -20.71
C TYR A 53 -15.64 3.90 -21.68
N VAL A 54 -14.92 4.91 -21.18
CA VAL A 54 -14.25 5.94 -21.99
C VAL A 54 -12.81 5.60 -22.36
N GLY A 55 -12.35 4.37 -22.08
CA GLY A 55 -11.05 3.87 -22.53
C GLY A 55 -9.86 4.27 -21.65
N THR A 56 -10.10 4.71 -20.41
CA THR A 56 -9.06 5.03 -19.43
C THR A 56 -9.11 4.04 -18.26
N HIS A 57 -8.16 4.12 -17.31
CA HIS A 57 -8.19 3.28 -16.12
C HIS A 57 -9.52 3.42 -15.37
N PHE A 58 -10.12 2.29 -14.99
CA PHE A 58 -11.30 2.28 -14.13
C PHE A 58 -10.94 2.86 -12.75
N GLY A 59 -11.72 3.84 -12.28
CA GLY A 59 -11.45 4.54 -11.03
C GLY A 59 -11.39 3.62 -9.80
N GLY A 60 -12.24 2.57 -9.78
CA GLY A 60 -12.19 1.54 -8.75
C GLY A 60 -10.86 0.78 -8.72
N SER A 61 -10.26 0.50 -9.89
CA SER A 61 -8.94 -0.13 -9.97
C SER A 61 -7.81 0.81 -9.53
N LEU A 62 -7.92 2.11 -9.84
CA LEU A 62 -6.98 3.13 -9.31
C LEU A 62 -7.05 3.19 -7.79
N PHE A 63 -8.24 3.12 -7.20
CA PHE A 63 -8.37 3.07 -5.75
C PHE A 63 -7.84 1.76 -5.17
N ALA A 64 -8.20 0.61 -5.76
CA ALA A 64 -7.76 -0.71 -5.32
C ALA A 64 -6.23 -0.87 -5.34
N MET A 65 -5.52 -0.25 -6.31
CA MET A 65 -4.06 -0.34 -6.35
C MET A 65 -3.35 0.35 -5.18
N THR A 66 -4.06 1.19 -4.42
CA THR A 66 -3.53 1.84 -3.21
C THR A 66 -3.94 1.16 -1.92
N ASP A 67 -4.79 0.17 -1.98
CA ASP A 67 -5.29 -0.59 -0.85
C ASP A 67 -4.64 -1.99 -0.81
N PRO A 68 -4.10 -2.46 0.29
CA PRO A 68 -4.04 -1.92 1.66
C PRO A 68 -2.59 -1.61 2.14
N TRP A 69 -1.77 -0.96 1.34
CA TRP A 69 -0.32 -0.99 1.49
C TRP A 69 0.21 -0.38 2.78
N PHE A 70 -0.21 0.83 3.18
CA PHE A 70 0.24 1.40 4.45
C PHE A 70 -0.05 0.47 5.62
N MET A 71 -1.25 -0.14 5.63
CA MET A 71 -1.61 -1.11 6.66
C MET A 71 -0.68 -2.32 6.67
N LEU A 72 -0.49 -2.96 5.52
CA LEU A 72 0.33 -4.19 5.43
C LEU A 72 1.81 -3.92 5.73
N MET A 73 2.37 -2.81 5.25
CA MET A 73 3.74 -2.40 5.55
C MET A 73 3.92 -2.16 7.04
N LEU A 74 3.03 -1.39 7.66
CA LEU A 74 3.06 -1.12 9.09
C LEU A 74 2.87 -2.39 9.93
N MET A 75 2.01 -3.32 9.51
CA MET A 75 1.88 -4.62 10.20
C MET A 75 3.18 -5.42 10.17
N GLN A 76 3.92 -5.40 9.05
CA GLN A 76 5.22 -6.09 8.97
C GLN A 76 6.29 -5.41 9.84
N ILE A 77 6.33 -4.08 9.84
CA ILE A 77 7.34 -3.29 10.57
C ILE A 77 7.08 -3.31 12.08
N LEU A 78 5.84 -3.07 12.50
CA LEU A 78 5.49 -2.94 13.92
C LEU A 78 5.28 -4.30 14.63
N GLY A 79 5.00 -5.35 13.84
CA GLY A 79 4.84 -6.70 14.34
C GLY A 79 3.52 -6.95 15.11
N LYS A 80 3.47 -8.09 15.80
CA LYS A 80 2.25 -8.64 16.42
C LYS A 80 1.74 -7.84 17.62
N ASP A 81 2.56 -6.96 18.19
CA ASP A 81 2.20 -6.15 19.35
C ASP A 81 1.27 -4.99 19.01
N TYR A 82 1.03 -4.76 17.71
CA TYR A 82 0.19 -3.68 17.24
C TYR A 82 -1.07 -4.20 16.55
N LEU A 83 -2.14 -3.41 16.68
CA LEU A 83 -3.33 -3.49 15.84
C LEU A 83 -3.23 -2.39 14.80
N VAL A 84 -3.33 -2.76 13.53
CA VAL A 84 -3.25 -1.84 12.40
C VAL A 84 -4.33 -2.20 11.39
N TRP A 85 -5.15 -1.22 10.95
CA TRP A 85 -6.07 -1.37 9.84
C TRP A 85 -6.38 -0.03 9.17
N ASP A 86 -6.83 -0.08 7.92
CA ASP A 86 -7.36 1.09 7.22
C ASP A 86 -8.71 1.49 7.82
N SER A 87 -8.80 2.70 8.39
CA SER A 87 -10.04 3.20 9.00
C SER A 87 -10.85 4.07 8.06
N LYS A 88 -10.17 4.79 7.16
CA LYS A 88 -10.80 5.67 6.17
C LYS A 88 -9.90 5.83 4.95
N ALA A 89 -10.54 5.99 3.80
CA ALA A 89 -9.83 6.32 2.57
C ALA A 89 -10.68 7.24 1.69
N ALA A 90 -10.02 8.13 0.95
CA ALA A 90 -10.63 8.98 -0.05
C ALA A 90 -9.71 9.12 -1.26
N ILE A 91 -10.30 9.22 -2.45
CA ILE A 91 -9.56 9.42 -3.70
C ILE A 91 -10.07 10.64 -4.44
N ASP A 92 -9.13 11.46 -4.91
CA ASP A 92 -9.38 12.57 -5.84
C ASP A 92 -8.83 12.16 -7.20
N PHE A 93 -9.69 12.11 -8.21
CA PHE A 93 -9.30 11.87 -9.61
C PHE A 93 -8.92 13.19 -10.25
N ILE A 94 -7.66 13.37 -10.64
CA ILE A 94 -7.11 14.63 -11.16
C ILE A 94 -7.18 14.66 -12.68
N LYS A 95 -6.81 13.54 -13.34
CA LYS A 95 -6.90 13.37 -14.80
C LYS A 95 -7.15 11.92 -15.18
N PRO A 96 -7.68 11.65 -16.39
CA PRO A 96 -7.83 10.29 -16.89
C PRO A 96 -6.49 9.57 -16.97
N GLY A 97 -6.35 8.43 -16.29
CA GLY A 97 -5.16 7.57 -16.36
C GLY A 97 -5.11 6.79 -17.67
N LYS A 98 -3.99 6.86 -18.38
CA LYS A 98 -3.71 6.12 -19.61
C LYS A 98 -2.36 5.41 -19.51
N GLY A 99 -2.19 4.34 -20.29
CA GLY A 99 -0.95 3.58 -20.32
C GLY A 99 -0.64 2.90 -18.96
N LYS A 100 0.60 3.03 -18.50
CA LYS A 100 1.02 2.52 -17.18
C LYS A 100 0.85 3.61 -16.13
N VAL A 101 0.29 3.25 -14.98
CA VAL A 101 0.27 4.08 -13.77
C VAL A 101 1.03 3.40 -12.65
N SER A 102 1.60 4.19 -11.75
CA SER A 102 2.43 3.71 -10.64
C SER A 102 2.14 4.52 -9.38
N CYS A 103 2.23 3.89 -8.21
CA CYS A 103 2.24 4.58 -6.93
C CYS A 103 3.36 4.03 -6.04
N HIS A 104 3.92 4.91 -5.20
CA HIS A 104 5.02 4.62 -4.31
C HIS A 104 4.59 4.88 -2.88
N PHE A 105 4.83 3.89 -2.03
CA PHE A 105 4.59 3.98 -0.59
C PHE A 105 5.93 4.06 0.12
N ASN A 106 6.01 4.98 1.07
CA ASN A 106 7.18 5.18 1.89
C ASN A 106 6.78 5.35 3.35
N ILE A 107 7.39 4.56 4.23
CA ILE A 107 7.25 4.69 5.68
C ILE A 107 8.60 5.11 6.24
N SER A 108 8.70 6.39 6.63
CA SER A 108 9.94 6.95 7.16
C SER A 108 10.17 6.56 8.63
N GLU A 109 11.43 6.68 9.08
CA GLU A 109 11.77 6.49 10.49
C GLU A 109 11.07 7.51 11.40
N GLU A 110 10.81 8.72 10.89
CA GLU A 110 10.05 9.74 11.61
C GLU A 110 8.60 9.29 11.85
N MET A 111 7.93 8.74 10.82
CA MET A 111 6.59 8.17 10.95
C MET A 111 6.56 7.05 11.98
N LEU A 112 7.56 6.15 11.98
CA LEU A 112 7.65 5.04 12.93
C LEU A 112 7.89 5.53 14.36
N THR A 113 8.72 6.56 14.54
CA THR A 113 8.97 7.18 15.84
C THR A 113 7.71 7.82 16.39
N ASP A 114 6.97 8.59 15.58
CA ASP A 114 5.72 9.22 15.96
C ASP A 114 4.65 8.18 16.35
N ILE A 115 4.51 7.11 15.58
CA ILE A 115 3.60 6.00 15.88
C ILE A 115 3.94 5.38 17.24
N LYS A 116 5.21 5.02 17.47
CA LYS A 116 5.65 4.41 18.73
C LYS A 116 5.40 5.30 19.92
N GLN A 117 5.72 6.60 19.79
CA GLN A 117 5.53 7.59 20.85
C GLN A 117 4.04 7.75 21.20
N LYS A 118 3.18 7.95 20.21
CA LYS A 118 1.75 8.23 20.40
C LYS A 118 0.95 7.01 20.85
N THR A 119 1.46 5.79 20.61
CA THR A 119 0.79 4.54 21.01
C THR A 119 1.40 3.91 22.26
N GLN A 120 2.44 4.48 22.84
CA GLN A 120 3.20 3.89 23.96
C GLN A 120 2.32 3.53 25.17
N SER A 121 1.34 4.39 25.50
CA SER A 121 0.39 4.17 26.59
C SER A 121 -0.78 3.24 26.25
N GLY A 122 -0.78 2.64 25.06
CA GLY A 122 -1.89 1.82 24.55
C GLY A 122 -3.06 2.64 23.99
N ASN A 123 -2.87 3.96 23.79
CA ASN A 123 -3.83 4.82 23.12
C ASN A 123 -3.87 4.53 21.63
N LYS A 124 -5.02 4.81 21.01
CA LYS A 124 -5.13 4.78 19.55
C LYS A 124 -4.44 6.00 18.94
N PHE A 125 -3.85 5.80 17.77
CA PHE A 125 -3.34 6.86 16.91
C PHE A 125 -3.89 6.64 15.50
N THR A 126 -4.38 7.70 14.86
CA THR A 126 -5.02 7.63 13.54
C THR A 126 -4.38 8.66 12.60
N PRO A 127 -3.12 8.43 12.16
CA PRO A 127 -2.48 9.31 11.20
C PRO A 127 -3.13 9.21 9.82
N GLU A 128 -3.11 10.33 9.08
CA GLU A 128 -3.46 10.39 7.67
C GLU A 128 -2.19 10.41 6.83
N TYR A 129 -2.13 9.53 5.84
CA TYR A 129 -1.04 9.45 4.86
C TYR A 129 -1.61 9.68 3.47
N GLU A 130 -0.80 10.26 2.60
CA GLU A 130 -1.16 10.52 1.21
C GLU A 130 -0.27 9.72 0.26
N VAL A 131 -0.86 9.17 -0.79
CA VAL A 131 -0.15 8.53 -1.88
C VAL A 131 -0.66 9.06 -3.21
N HIS A 132 0.27 9.27 -4.15
CA HIS A 132 0.01 9.75 -5.49
C HIS A 132 0.09 8.61 -6.49
N ILE A 133 -0.89 8.54 -7.38
CA ILE A 133 -0.87 7.69 -8.57
C ILE A 133 -0.38 8.55 -9.72
N LEU A 134 0.76 8.21 -10.28
CA LEU A 134 1.41 8.93 -11.35
C LEU A 134 1.36 8.11 -12.65
N ASP A 135 1.29 8.79 -13.79
CA ASP A 135 1.47 8.13 -15.08
C ASP A 135 2.96 7.95 -15.43
N GLN A 136 3.24 7.41 -16.61
CA GLN A 136 4.59 7.16 -17.07
C GLN A 136 5.43 8.43 -17.34
N ASP A 137 4.78 9.58 -17.47
CA ASP A 137 5.41 10.89 -17.63
C ASP A 137 5.63 11.60 -16.28
N GLY A 138 5.24 10.95 -15.17
CA GLY A 138 5.35 11.46 -13.81
C GLY A 138 4.24 12.43 -13.43
N GLU A 139 3.19 12.56 -14.24
CA GLU A 139 2.08 13.45 -13.93
C GLU A 139 1.03 12.80 -13.03
N LEU A 140 0.42 13.62 -12.17
CA LEU A 140 -0.56 13.18 -11.20
C LEU A 140 -1.89 12.76 -11.87
N VAL A 141 -2.24 11.49 -11.73
CA VAL A 141 -3.51 10.90 -12.18
C VAL A 141 -4.56 10.94 -11.08
N ALA A 142 -4.18 10.53 -9.88
CA ALA A 142 -5.06 10.55 -8.71
C ALA A 142 -4.26 10.72 -7.42
N ARG A 143 -4.92 11.27 -6.41
CA ARG A 143 -4.41 11.43 -5.04
C ARG A 143 -5.28 10.61 -4.10
N VAL A 144 -4.67 9.80 -3.25
CA VAL A 144 -5.40 8.99 -2.26
C VAL A 144 -4.93 9.35 -0.86
N LYS A 145 -5.88 9.67 0.00
CA LYS A 145 -5.67 9.87 1.43
C LYS A 145 -6.14 8.64 2.18
N LYS A 146 -5.32 8.17 3.09
CA LYS A 146 -5.56 6.97 3.90
C LYS A 146 -5.41 7.31 5.37
N GLU A 147 -6.44 7.11 6.16
CA GLU A 147 -6.37 7.18 7.62
C GLU A 147 -6.16 5.77 8.16
N ILE A 148 -5.07 5.58 8.89
CA ILE A 148 -4.69 4.26 9.43
C ILE A 148 -4.93 4.25 10.92
N TYR A 149 -5.74 3.32 11.40
CA TYR A 149 -5.89 3.07 12.83
C TYR A 149 -4.70 2.24 13.32
N ILE A 150 -4.00 2.75 14.33
CA ILE A 150 -2.85 2.09 14.95
C ILE A 150 -3.01 2.12 16.46
N ARG A 151 -2.79 0.98 17.11
CA ARG A 151 -2.79 0.88 18.57
C ARG A 151 -1.85 -0.21 19.03
N LYS A 152 -1.02 0.08 20.04
CA LYS A 152 -0.24 -0.95 20.73
C LYS A 152 -1.16 -1.79 21.63
N LYS A 153 -1.09 -3.11 21.52
CA LYS A 153 -1.84 -4.02 22.41
C LYS A 153 -1.37 -3.85 23.85
N LYS A 154 -2.31 -3.89 24.79
CA LYS A 154 -1.95 -4.02 26.20
C LYS A 154 -1.42 -5.44 26.38
N ASN A 155 -0.27 -5.60 27.01
CA ASN A 155 0.18 -6.92 27.42
C ASN A 155 -0.86 -7.48 28.41
N SER A 156 -1.42 -8.63 28.08
CA SER A 156 -2.31 -9.38 28.97
C SER A 156 -1.48 -10.00 30.06
#